data_b6b800ca2dbc0fc0662b8a69340b63d5
#
_entry.id   b6b800ca2dbc0fc0662b8a69340b63d5
#
_cell.length_a   1.000
_cell.length_b   1.000
_cell.length_c   1.000
_cell.angle_alpha   90.00
_cell.angle_beta   90.00
_cell.angle_gamma   90.00
#
_symmetry.space_group_name_H-M   'P 1'
#
loop_
_entity.id
_entity.type
_entity.pdbx_description
1 polymer ?
#
loop_
_entity_poly.entity_id
_entity_poly.type
_entity_poly.pdbx_seq_one_letter_code
_entity_poly.pdbx_strand_id
1 'polypeptide(L)'
;MPNFNPDYILLDGYNMCHKRFNALHRFTSRDGMPTGMIFGMVNSLISFSKAFPDSKFICCFDKSAINNKREFCPEYKQNRKTPPVPFIVQLKIVKELLPCFGILCVEQAGLEADQLLATYAKKLDGKKLIVTEDKDLAQCVNDNVHLYQKPKKKWVQVDEAAVMERYGVPPNKIADWLALGGDTADNIPGIHGIGLSTARELLKTHVNAKDIFQDPTVTNNPRYKGVFTPESAKEIDNLLKLTSLPGDIDVPIPEFPQLNLDKAKFIMESLELKFVLEKVKLLYPQHTFKDIPLTEQDKISDILHIQIFTDKRPYFVQKQPEWDNVPEL
;
A
#
# COMPACT_ATOMS: atom_id res chain seq x y z
N MET A 1 22.85 -2.34 -9.02
CA MET A 1 21.43 -2.68 -9.02
C MET A 1 21.29 -4.04 -8.33
N PRO A 2 20.27 -4.32 -7.56
CA PRO A 2 20.14 -5.63 -6.91
C PRO A 2 20.03 -6.73 -7.97
N ASN A 3 20.64 -7.89 -7.71
CA ASN A 3 20.62 -9.09 -8.59
C ASN A 3 19.22 -9.77 -8.68
N PHE A 4 18.16 -9.10 -8.26
CA PHE A 4 16.80 -9.59 -8.26
C PHE A 4 16.04 -8.95 -9.42
N ASN A 5 15.77 -9.73 -10.44
CA ASN A 5 14.98 -9.31 -11.60
C ASN A 5 13.56 -9.85 -11.44
N PRO A 6 12.57 -9.04 -11.03
CA PRO A 6 11.20 -9.50 -10.79
C PRO A 6 10.43 -9.65 -12.09
N ASP A 7 9.60 -10.70 -12.16
CA ASP A 7 8.60 -10.87 -13.22
C ASP A 7 7.40 -9.94 -12.99
N TYR A 8 7.11 -9.65 -11.73
CA TYR A 8 5.99 -8.81 -11.34
C TYR A 8 6.39 -7.75 -10.30
N ILE A 9 5.90 -6.54 -10.51
CA ILE A 9 5.92 -5.45 -9.54
C ILE A 9 4.52 -5.30 -8.96
N LEU A 10 4.37 -5.60 -7.69
CA LEU A 10 3.12 -5.47 -6.95
C LEU A 10 3.13 -4.14 -6.20
N LEU A 11 2.23 -3.24 -6.56
CA LEU A 11 2.17 -1.88 -6.02
C LEU A 11 1.07 -1.77 -4.96
N ASP A 12 1.44 -1.32 -3.77
CA ASP A 12 0.49 -0.87 -2.75
C ASP A 12 -0.06 0.51 -3.16
N GLY A 13 -1.16 0.48 -3.91
CA GLY A 13 -1.70 1.67 -4.57
C GLY A 13 -2.14 2.75 -3.60
N TYR A 14 -2.79 2.35 -2.49
CA TYR A 14 -3.28 3.31 -1.50
C TYR A 14 -2.14 3.96 -0.72
N ASN A 15 -1.19 3.16 -0.22
CA ASN A 15 0.01 3.66 0.48
C ASN A 15 0.82 4.62 -0.40
N MET A 16 1.05 4.23 -1.66
CA MET A 16 1.76 5.07 -2.62
C MET A 16 1.03 6.38 -2.88
N CYS A 17 -0.29 6.35 -3.12
CA CYS A 17 -1.12 7.53 -3.33
C CYS A 17 -1.08 8.45 -2.12
N HIS A 18 -1.23 7.91 -0.90
CA HIS A 18 -1.21 8.69 0.33
C HIS A 18 0.11 9.44 0.53
N LYS A 19 1.23 8.76 0.31
CA LYS A 19 2.56 9.39 0.38
C LYS A 19 2.75 10.51 -0.65
N ARG A 20 2.30 10.30 -1.90
CA ARG A 20 2.42 11.33 -2.95
C ARG A 20 1.52 12.50 -2.69
N PHE A 21 0.31 12.26 -2.20
CA PHE A 21 -0.63 13.29 -1.80
C PHE A 21 -0.03 14.21 -0.73
N ASN A 22 0.51 13.63 0.34
CA ASN A 22 1.11 14.41 1.44
C ASN A 22 2.37 15.16 1.00
N ALA A 23 3.26 14.50 0.23
CA ALA A 23 4.52 15.11 -0.21
C ALA A 23 4.34 16.22 -1.24
N LEU A 24 3.28 16.18 -2.04
CA LEU A 24 3.08 17.04 -3.21
C LEU A 24 1.74 17.81 -3.15
N HIS A 25 1.21 18.04 -1.95
CA HIS A 25 -0.10 18.67 -1.72
C HIS A 25 -0.24 20.08 -2.32
N ARG A 26 0.88 20.79 -2.57
CA ARG A 26 0.91 22.14 -3.16
C ARG A 26 0.81 22.17 -4.69
N PHE A 27 0.90 20.99 -5.34
CA PHE A 27 0.84 20.93 -6.79
C PHE A 27 -0.62 21.00 -7.26
N THR A 28 -0.94 22.01 -8.05
CA THR A 28 -2.27 22.24 -8.64
C THR A 28 -2.12 22.64 -10.11
N SER A 29 -3.18 22.38 -10.90
CA SER A 29 -3.36 23.05 -12.20
C SER A 29 -3.66 24.54 -12.01
N ARG A 30 -3.69 25.32 -13.09
CA ARG A 30 -4.04 26.75 -13.06
C ARG A 30 -5.45 27.00 -12.50
N ASP A 31 -6.37 26.08 -12.74
CA ASP A 31 -7.75 26.12 -12.25
C ASP A 31 -7.87 25.69 -10.77
N GLY A 32 -6.75 25.42 -10.08
CA GLY A 32 -6.73 25.01 -8.68
C GLY A 32 -7.02 23.52 -8.44
N MET A 33 -7.10 22.70 -9.49
CA MET A 33 -7.27 21.25 -9.36
C MET A 33 -6.00 20.62 -8.76
N PRO A 34 -6.09 19.88 -7.65
CA PRO A 34 -4.92 19.22 -7.07
C PRO A 34 -4.42 18.09 -7.99
N THR A 35 -3.12 18.11 -8.30
CA THR A 35 -2.48 17.20 -9.26
C THR A 35 -1.26 16.47 -8.70
N GLY A 36 -0.83 16.81 -7.49
CA GLY A 36 0.44 16.33 -6.93
C GLY A 36 0.51 14.83 -6.77
N MET A 37 -0.56 14.16 -6.32
CA MET A 37 -0.62 12.70 -6.22
C MET A 37 -0.45 12.06 -7.60
N ILE A 38 -1.17 12.54 -8.60
CA ILE A 38 -1.15 12.00 -9.98
C ILE A 38 0.26 12.16 -10.56
N PHE A 39 0.83 13.37 -10.47
CA PHE A 39 2.21 13.67 -10.86
C PHE A 39 3.20 12.70 -10.20
N GLY A 40 3.10 12.52 -8.89
CA GLY A 40 3.98 11.66 -8.11
C GLY A 40 3.85 10.18 -8.47
N MET A 41 2.63 9.71 -8.71
CA MET A 41 2.37 8.34 -9.15
C MET A 41 2.99 8.06 -10.51
N VAL A 42 2.73 8.89 -11.52
CA VAL A 42 3.29 8.70 -12.87
C VAL A 42 4.83 8.77 -12.85
N ASN A 43 5.43 9.70 -12.11
CA ASN A 43 6.89 9.73 -11.96
C ASN A 43 7.46 8.46 -11.31
N SER A 44 6.74 7.89 -10.33
CA SER A 44 7.17 6.63 -9.70
C SER A 44 7.12 5.48 -10.70
N LEU A 45 6.05 5.39 -11.49
CA LEU A 45 5.90 4.37 -12.52
C LEU A 45 6.98 4.46 -13.58
N ILE A 46 7.27 5.67 -14.09
CA ILE A 46 8.38 5.88 -15.04
C ILE A 46 9.70 5.38 -14.45
N SER A 47 9.94 5.64 -13.16
CA SER A 47 11.16 5.19 -12.49
C SER A 47 11.22 3.68 -12.38
N PHE A 48 10.10 3.03 -12.04
CA PHE A 48 10.02 1.57 -11.93
C PHE A 48 10.11 0.90 -13.30
N SER A 49 9.41 1.40 -14.32
CA SER A 49 9.50 0.85 -15.68
C SER A 49 10.92 0.94 -16.27
N LYS A 50 11.68 1.99 -15.91
CA LYS A 50 13.09 2.09 -16.29
C LYS A 50 13.98 1.12 -15.52
N ALA A 51 13.67 0.88 -14.24
CA ALA A 51 14.45 -0.03 -13.39
C ALA A 51 14.13 -1.50 -13.69
N PHE A 52 12.91 -1.80 -14.11
CA PHE A 52 12.38 -3.14 -14.31
C PHE A 52 11.57 -3.20 -15.62
N PRO A 53 12.21 -3.07 -16.78
CA PRO A 53 11.53 -2.89 -18.08
C PRO A 53 10.71 -4.10 -18.51
N ASP A 54 11.07 -5.31 -18.08
CA ASP A 54 10.43 -6.56 -18.47
C ASP A 54 9.35 -7.02 -17.49
N SER A 55 9.19 -6.30 -16.38
CA SER A 55 8.22 -6.67 -15.33
C SER A 55 6.80 -6.23 -15.67
N LYS A 56 5.83 -7.06 -15.30
CA LYS A 56 4.41 -6.72 -15.30
C LYS A 56 4.02 -6.02 -14.00
N PHE A 57 3.14 -5.04 -14.07
CA PHE A 57 2.74 -4.23 -12.92
C PHE A 57 1.31 -4.53 -12.51
N ILE A 58 1.10 -4.81 -11.22
CA ILE A 58 -0.21 -4.96 -10.59
C ILE A 58 -0.30 -3.94 -9.46
N CYS A 59 -1.35 -3.12 -9.46
CA CYS A 59 -1.60 -2.11 -8.43
C CYS A 59 -2.86 -2.49 -7.64
N CYS A 60 -2.70 -2.80 -6.36
CA CYS A 60 -3.80 -3.16 -5.48
C CYS A 60 -4.32 -1.95 -4.70
N PHE A 61 -5.63 -1.83 -4.61
CA PHE A 61 -6.32 -0.76 -3.89
C PHE A 61 -7.33 -1.33 -2.89
N ASP A 62 -7.55 -0.60 -1.81
CA ASP A 62 -8.68 -0.85 -0.93
C ASP A 62 -9.98 -0.42 -1.64
N LYS A 63 -11.02 -1.25 -1.59
CA LYS A 63 -12.31 -0.92 -2.23
C LYS A 63 -13.29 -0.24 -1.30
N SER A 64 -13.33 -0.61 -0.04
CA SER A 64 -14.32 -0.07 0.90
C SER A 64 -13.81 -0.03 2.34
N ALA A 65 -14.48 0.82 3.14
CA ALA A 65 -14.26 0.88 4.60
C ALA A 65 -14.84 -0.33 5.36
N ILE A 66 -15.59 -1.21 4.71
CA ILE A 66 -16.13 -2.42 5.34
C ILE A 66 -15.00 -3.44 5.40
N ASN A 67 -14.51 -3.65 6.59
CA ASN A 67 -13.40 -4.55 6.86
C ASN A 67 -13.90 -5.64 7.81
N ASN A 68 -13.84 -6.89 7.35
CA ASN A 68 -14.23 -8.06 8.16
C ASN A 68 -13.37 -8.19 9.43
N LYS A 69 -12.18 -7.57 9.45
CA LYS A 69 -11.30 -7.54 10.63
C LYS A 69 -11.92 -6.84 11.84
N ARG A 70 -12.87 -5.91 11.64
CA ARG A 70 -13.60 -5.26 12.72
C ARG A 70 -14.56 -6.19 13.48
N GLU A 71 -14.89 -7.34 12.93
CA GLU A 71 -15.62 -8.40 13.65
C GLU A 71 -14.79 -8.97 14.81
N PHE A 72 -13.45 -8.97 14.66
CA PHE A 72 -12.52 -9.47 15.68
C PHE A 72 -11.98 -8.37 16.59
N CYS A 73 -11.91 -7.14 16.12
CA CYS A 73 -11.47 -5.97 16.87
C CYS A 73 -12.24 -4.74 16.36
N PRO A 74 -13.27 -4.26 17.09
CA PRO A 74 -14.06 -3.09 16.69
C PRO A 74 -13.22 -1.82 16.50
N GLU A 75 -12.14 -1.70 17.27
CA GLU A 75 -11.21 -0.57 17.26
C GLU A 75 -10.19 -0.62 16.11
N TYR A 76 -10.15 -1.72 15.36
CA TYR A 76 -9.22 -1.89 14.25
C TYR A 76 -9.29 -0.72 13.26
N LYS A 77 -8.15 -0.04 13.07
CA LYS A 77 -8.01 1.14 12.20
C LYS A 77 -9.01 2.28 12.50
N GLN A 78 -9.56 2.35 13.72
CA GLN A 78 -10.53 3.40 14.11
C GLN A 78 -9.89 4.79 14.16
N ASN A 79 -8.58 4.86 14.41
CA ASN A 79 -7.79 6.08 14.44
C ASN A 79 -7.53 6.68 13.04
N ARG A 80 -7.85 5.98 11.95
CA ARG A 80 -7.65 6.47 10.58
C ARG A 80 -8.68 7.55 10.24
N LYS A 81 -8.18 8.72 9.82
CA LYS A 81 -9.02 9.84 9.35
C LYS A 81 -9.62 9.54 7.99
N THR A 82 -10.82 10.05 7.74
CA THR A 82 -11.44 10.00 6.41
C THR A 82 -10.59 10.80 5.42
N PRO A 83 -10.25 10.23 4.25
CA PRO A 83 -9.47 10.94 3.24
C PRO A 83 -10.20 12.21 2.78
N PRO A 84 -9.48 13.32 2.59
CA PRO A 84 -10.09 14.56 2.11
C PRO A 84 -10.54 14.44 0.65
N VAL A 85 -11.52 15.25 0.26
CA VAL A 85 -12.08 15.26 -1.11
C VAL A 85 -10.99 15.36 -2.19
N PRO A 86 -9.97 16.24 -2.07
CA PRO A 86 -8.87 16.30 -3.04
C PRO A 86 -8.09 14.99 -3.21
N PHE A 87 -7.97 14.19 -2.16
CA PHE A 87 -7.38 12.87 -2.24
C PHE A 87 -8.25 11.92 -3.06
N ILE A 88 -9.56 11.89 -2.75
CA ILE A 88 -10.53 10.98 -3.40
C ILE A 88 -10.60 11.26 -4.90
N VAL A 89 -10.63 12.54 -5.28
CA VAL A 89 -10.66 12.95 -6.69
C VAL A 89 -9.42 12.47 -7.43
N GLN A 90 -8.24 12.74 -6.89
CA GLN A 90 -6.98 12.31 -7.51
C GLN A 90 -6.86 10.78 -7.55
N LEU A 91 -7.32 10.06 -6.51
CA LEU A 91 -7.31 8.59 -6.48
C LEU A 91 -8.15 7.99 -7.62
N LYS A 92 -9.32 8.57 -7.91
CA LYS A 92 -10.14 8.14 -9.06
C LYS A 92 -9.39 8.33 -10.38
N ILE A 93 -8.75 9.50 -10.56
CA ILE A 93 -7.94 9.79 -11.75
C ILE A 93 -6.76 8.81 -11.87
N VAL A 94 -6.07 8.53 -10.78
CA VAL A 94 -4.98 7.54 -10.76
C VAL A 94 -5.48 6.18 -11.22
N LYS A 95 -6.61 5.70 -10.71
CA LYS A 95 -7.21 4.42 -11.11
C LYS A 95 -7.60 4.35 -12.59
N GLU A 96 -7.95 5.47 -13.21
CA GLU A 96 -8.22 5.57 -14.64
C GLU A 96 -6.95 5.67 -15.49
N LEU A 97 -5.92 6.30 -14.94
CA LEU A 97 -4.68 6.58 -15.67
C LEU A 97 -3.73 5.36 -15.69
N LEU A 98 -3.63 4.61 -14.58
CA LEU A 98 -2.72 3.46 -14.49
C LEU A 98 -2.96 2.39 -15.55
N PRO A 99 -4.23 1.97 -15.84
CA PRO A 99 -4.51 1.02 -16.90
C PRO A 99 -4.05 1.48 -18.28
N CYS A 100 -4.01 2.80 -18.54
CA CYS A 100 -3.50 3.33 -19.81
C CYS A 100 -2.02 3.01 -20.04
N PHE A 101 -1.26 2.69 -18.99
CA PHE A 101 0.13 2.22 -19.04
C PHE A 101 0.27 0.70 -18.99
N GLY A 102 -0.80 -0.06 -19.19
CA GLY A 102 -0.79 -1.52 -19.11
C GLY A 102 -0.70 -2.07 -17.68
N ILE A 103 -0.97 -1.24 -16.66
CA ILE A 103 -0.93 -1.64 -15.26
C ILE A 103 -2.26 -2.23 -14.85
N LEU A 104 -2.25 -3.45 -14.35
CA LEU A 104 -3.44 -4.11 -13.83
C LEU A 104 -3.81 -3.50 -12.48
N CYS A 105 -4.94 -2.79 -12.42
CA CYS A 105 -5.49 -2.26 -11.17
C CYS A 105 -6.52 -3.22 -10.58
N VAL A 106 -6.34 -3.62 -9.34
CA VAL A 106 -7.21 -4.59 -8.66
C VAL A 106 -7.73 -4.00 -7.35
N GLU A 107 -9.04 -4.17 -7.16
CA GLU A 107 -9.72 -3.92 -5.90
C GLU A 107 -10.87 -4.92 -5.75
N GLN A 108 -11.08 -5.41 -4.53
CA GLN A 108 -12.16 -6.34 -4.24
C GLN A 108 -12.90 -5.94 -2.96
N ALA A 109 -14.24 -5.99 -2.99
CA ALA A 109 -15.05 -5.66 -1.83
C ALA A 109 -14.74 -6.64 -0.68
N GLY A 110 -14.60 -6.09 0.53
CA GLY A 110 -14.28 -6.86 1.74
C GLY A 110 -12.80 -7.20 1.93
N LEU A 111 -11.93 -6.91 0.94
CA LEU A 111 -10.50 -7.11 1.04
C LEU A 111 -9.74 -5.80 1.09
N GLU A 112 -8.66 -5.79 1.88
CA GLU A 112 -7.68 -4.71 1.91
C GLU A 112 -6.59 -4.94 0.83
N ALA A 113 -5.91 -3.86 0.42
CA ALA A 113 -4.84 -3.94 -0.57
C ALA A 113 -3.71 -4.88 -0.14
N ASP A 114 -3.36 -4.93 1.14
CA ASP A 114 -2.35 -5.83 1.71
C ASP A 114 -2.71 -7.31 1.52
N GLN A 115 -3.99 -7.68 1.71
CA GLN A 115 -4.48 -9.04 1.48
C GLN A 115 -4.42 -9.43 -0.01
N LEU A 116 -4.74 -8.48 -0.91
CA LEU A 116 -4.60 -8.69 -2.35
C LEU A 116 -3.13 -8.85 -2.75
N LEU A 117 -2.24 -8.00 -2.21
CA LEU A 117 -0.79 -8.07 -2.45
C LEU A 117 -0.21 -9.42 -1.99
N ALA A 118 -0.56 -9.87 -0.77
CA ALA A 118 -0.13 -11.16 -0.25
C ALA A 118 -0.65 -12.33 -1.10
N THR A 119 -1.91 -12.25 -1.56
CA THR A 119 -2.52 -13.26 -2.42
C THR A 119 -1.81 -13.33 -3.78
N TYR A 120 -1.57 -12.21 -4.44
CA TYR A 120 -0.83 -12.21 -5.72
C TYR A 120 0.64 -12.61 -5.54
N ALA A 121 1.28 -12.22 -4.43
CA ALA A 121 2.63 -12.65 -4.12
C ALA A 121 2.75 -14.18 -4.01
N LYS A 122 1.72 -14.85 -3.49
CA LYS A 122 1.67 -16.32 -3.39
C LYS A 122 1.20 -17.00 -4.68
N LYS A 123 0.20 -16.42 -5.35
CA LYS A 123 -0.51 -17.05 -6.48
C LYS A 123 0.24 -16.96 -7.81
N LEU A 124 1.00 -15.88 -8.02
CA LEU A 124 1.75 -15.68 -9.26
C LEU A 124 3.03 -16.52 -9.25
N ASP A 125 3.35 -17.11 -10.39
CA ASP A 125 4.64 -17.75 -10.60
C ASP A 125 5.76 -16.71 -10.79
N GLY A 126 7.02 -17.13 -10.60
CA GLY A 126 8.20 -16.27 -10.81
C GLY A 126 8.50 -15.33 -9.63
N LYS A 127 9.36 -14.33 -9.86
CA LYS A 127 9.84 -13.39 -8.85
C LYS A 127 8.93 -12.16 -8.74
N LYS A 128 8.64 -11.73 -7.52
CA LYS A 128 7.77 -10.58 -7.22
C LYS A 128 8.47 -9.56 -6.34
N LEU A 129 8.29 -8.30 -6.68
CA LEU A 129 8.76 -7.18 -5.88
C LEU A 129 7.56 -6.36 -5.41
N ILE A 130 7.28 -6.37 -4.10
CA ILE A 130 6.19 -5.60 -3.51
C ILE A 130 6.68 -4.20 -3.15
N VAL A 131 6.11 -3.18 -3.77
CA VAL A 131 6.43 -1.78 -3.47
C VAL A 131 5.48 -1.27 -2.40
N THR A 132 5.94 -1.27 -1.17
CA THR A 132 5.17 -0.83 0.00
C THR A 132 6.10 -0.33 1.10
N GLU A 133 5.58 0.45 2.04
CA GLU A 133 6.26 0.75 3.31
C GLU A 133 5.58 0.08 4.49
N ASP A 134 4.53 -0.69 4.22
CA ASP A 134 3.84 -1.43 5.25
C ASP A 134 4.72 -2.59 5.75
N LYS A 135 4.93 -2.63 7.07
CA LYS A 135 5.72 -3.66 7.73
C LYS A 135 5.03 -5.03 7.71
N ASP A 136 3.70 -5.03 7.63
CA ASP A 136 2.91 -6.25 7.67
C ASP A 136 3.20 -7.13 6.45
N LEU A 137 3.48 -6.50 5.30
CA LEU A 137 3.87 -7.21 4.08
C LEU A 137 5.26 -7.87 4.15
N ALA A 138 6.05 -7.60 5.21
CA ALA A 138 7.30 -8.32 5.44
C ALA A 138 7.08 -9.83 5.68
N GLN A 139 5.87 -10.25 6.09
CA GLN A 139 5.52 -11.68 6.21
C GLN A 139 5.45 -12.42 4.87
N CYS A 140 5.35 -11.69 3.75
CA CYS A 140 5.32 -12.27 2.41
C CYS A 140 6.72 -12.56 1.84
N VAL A 141 7.78 -12.06 2.48
CA VAL A 141 9.15 -12.13 1.96
C VAL A 141 9.67 -13.56 2.01
N ASN A 142 10.27 -13.99 0.89
CA ASN A 142 10.95 -15.28 0.71
C ASN A 142 11.88 -15.18 -0.52
N ASP A 143 12.49 -16.27 -0.94
CA ASP A 143 13.41 -16.31 -2.10
C ASP A 143 12.83 -15.70 -3.40
N ASN A 144 11.51 -15.77 -3.58
CA ASN A 144 10.81 -15.30 -4.78
C ASN A 144 10.02 -13.99 -4.57
N VAL A 145 9.92 -13.50 -3.34
CA VAL A 145 9.16 -12.29 -3.00
C VAL A 145 10.01 -11.39 -2.13
N HIS A 146 10.35 -10.21 -2.64
CA HIS A 146 11.05 -9.19 -1.87
C HIS A 146 10.18 -7.93 -1.74
N LEU A 147 10.46 -7.09 -0.71
CA LEU A 147 9.87 -5.76 -0.66
C LEU A 147 10.80 -4.74 -1.31
N TYR A 148 10.22 -3.64 -1.79
CA TYR A 148 10.93 -2.48 -2.30
C TYR A 148 10.46 -1.25 -1.55
N GLN A 149 11.30 -0.74 -0.68
CA GLN A 149 10.98 0.31 0.29
C GLN A 149 11.91 1.51 0.14
N LYS A 150 11.47 2.68 0.62
CA LYS A 150 12.25 3.93 0.51
C LYS A 150 12.46 4.57 1.89
N PRO A 151 13.20 3.94 2.80
CA PRO A 151 13.32 4.42 4.19
C PRO A 151 14.00 5.79 4.34
N LYS A 152 14.88 6.22 3.44
CA LYS A 152 15.64 7.49 3.53
C LYS A 152 15.94 8.09 2.17
N LYS A 153 14.99 8.34 1.31
CA LYS A 153 15.18 8.88 -0.05
C LYS A 153 15.77 7.90 -1.07
N LYS A 154 16.33 6.75 -0.68
CA LYS A 154 16.82 5.71 -1.59
C LYS A 154 15.90 4.49 -1.53
N TRP A 155 15.60 3.94 -2.68
CA TRP A 155 14.92 2.66 -2.78
C TRP A 155 15.88 1.54 -2.37
N VAL A 156 15.42 0.66 -1.50
CA VAL A 156 16.14 -0.52 -1.03
C VAL A 156 15.28 -1.75 -1.19
N GLN A 157 15.90 -2.82 -1.60
CA GLN A 157 15.28 -4.14 -1.61
C GLN A 157 15.39 -4.75 -0.21
N VAL A 158 14.33 -5.42 0.22
CA VAL A 158 14.23 -6.07 1.53
C VAL A 158 13.97 -7.55 1.27
N ASP A 159 14.98 -8.36 1.50
CA ASP A 159 14.96 -9.82 1.51
C ASP A 159 14.77 -10.36 2.94
N GLU A 160 14.83 -11.68 3.12
CA GLU A 160 14.68 -12.32 4.43
C GLU A 160 15.75 -11.84 5.45
N ALA A 161 16.99 -11.66 5.00
CA ALA A 161 18.07 -11.20 5.87
C ALA A 161 17.80 -9.76 6.35
N ALA A 162 17.33 -8.89 5.45
CA ALA A 162 16.95 -7.51 5.78
C ALA A 162 15.72 -7.44 6.69
N VAL A 163 14.75 -8.35 6.54
CA VAL A 163 13.61 -8.50 7.46
C VAL A 163 14.10 -8.88 8.85
N MET A 164 14.97 -9.90 8.93
CA MET A 164 15.55 -10.35 10.20
C MET A 164 16.38 -9.26 10.88
N GLU A 165 17.19 -8.52 10.12
CA GLU A 165 17.97 -7.39 10.63
C GLU A 165 17.07 -6.29 11.20
N ARG A 166 16.01 -5.93 10.47
CA ARG A 166 15.14 -4.80 10.81
C ARG A 166 14.18 -5.09 11.95
N TYR A 167 13.55 -6.27 11.94
CA TYR A 167 12.49 -6.61 12.90
C TYR A 167 12.96 -7.58 13.98
N GLY A 168 14.07 -8.29 13.76
CA GLY A 168 14.64 -9.28 14.69
C GLY A 168 13.83 -10.56 14.76
N VAL A 169 12.94 -10.78 13.79
CA VAL A 169 12.20 -12.02 13.55
C VAL A 169 12.19 -12.31 12.04
N PRO A 170 12.16 -13.59 11.62
CA PRO A 170 12.06 -13.93 10.21
C PRO A 170 10.67 -13.61 9.65
N PRO A 171 10.51 -13.54 8.31
CA PRO A 171 9.25 -13.20 7.65
C PRO A 171 8.05 -13.99 8.16
N ASN A 172 8.18 -15.30 8.31
CA ASN A 172 7.11 -16.20 8.74
C ASN A 172 6.68 -16.01 10.20
N LYS A 173 7.37 -15.17 10.99
CA LYS A 173 7.00 -14.82 12.36
C LYS A 173 6.54 -13.36 12.53
N ILE A 174 6.46 -12.59 11.45
CA ILE A 174 6.03 -11.19 11.53
C ILE A 174 4.59 -11.08 12.07
N ALA A 175 3.67 -11.93 11.60
CA ALA A 175 2.29 -11.94 12.10
C ALA A 175 2.21 -12.27 13.59
N ASP A 176 2.95 -13.30 14.04
CA ASP A 176 3.03 -13.68 15.45
C ASP A 176 3.63 -12.56 16.32
N TRP A 177 4.68 -11.92 15.81
CA TRP A 177 5.35 -10.82 16.49
C TRP A 177 4.40 -9.62 16.70
N LEU A 178 3.61 -9.27 15.70
CA LEU A 178 2.62 -8.20 15.78
C LEU A 178 1.40 -8.60 16.65
N ALA A 179 0.97 -9.86 16.56
CA ALA A 179 -0.13 -10.36 17.40
C ALA A 179 0.23 -10.33 18.89
N LEU A 180 1.46 -10.71 19.25
CA LEU A 180 1.94 -10.65 20.64
C LEU A 180 2.19 -9.23 21.11
N GLY A 181 2.94 -8.44 20.32
CA GLY A 181 3.44 -7.13 20.73
C GLY A 181 2.52 -5.96 20.46
N GLY A 182 1.47 -6.18 19.68
CA GLY A 182 0.54 -5.14 19.21
C GLY A 182 1.05 -4.31 18.04
N ASP A 183 0.14 -3.56 17.45
CA ASP A 183 0.41 -2.55 16.43
C ASP A 183 -0.42 -1.29 16.64
N THR A 184 0.25 -0.23 17.08
CA THR A 184 -0.40 1.07 17.34
C THR A 184 -0.88 1.76 16.06
N ALA A 185 -0.23 1.50 14.91
CA ALA A 185 -0.64 2.09 13.62
C ALA A 185 -2.02 1.60 13.19
N ASP A 186 -2.31 0.31 13.42
CA ASP A 186 -3.59 -0.32 13.09
C ASP A 186 -4.51 -0.50 14.30
N ASN A 187 -4.12 0.06 15.44
CA ASN A 187 -4.88 -0.02 16.69
C ASN A 187 -5.09 -1.48 17.15
N ILE A 188 -4.05 -2.31 17.02
CA ILE A 188 -4.03 -3.70 17.49
C ILE A 188 -3.39 -3.71 18.88
N PRO A 189 -4.09 -4.16 19.94
CA PRO A 189 -3.60 -4.02 21.30
C PRO A 189 -2.41 -4.94 21.64
N GLY A 190 -2.31 -6.12 21.00
CA GLY A 190 -1.38 -7.17 21.40
C GLY A 190 -1.77 -7.81 22.74
N ILE A 191 -0.92 -8.69 23.25
CA ILE A 191 -1.12 -9.32 24.57
C ILE A 191 -0.67 -8.36 25.65
N HIS A 192 -1.56 -8.08 26.60
CA HIS A 192 -1.26 -7.16 27.71
C HIS A 192 0.03 -7.59 28.45
N GLY A 193 0.96 -6.67 28.64
CA GLY A 193 2.25 -6.93 29.27
C GLY A 193 3.33 -7.45 28.33
N ILE A 194 3.03 -7.70 27.06
CA ILE A 194 3.98 -8.11 26.02
C ILE A 194 4.14 -6.98 25.00
N GLY A 195 5.30 -6.34 24.99
CA GLY A 195 5.66 -5.40 23.92
C GLY A 195 6.47 -6.10 22.82
N LEU A 196 6.67 -5.38 21.70
CA LEU A 196 7.39 -5.91 20.52
C LEU A 196 8.78 -6.48 20.83
N SER A 197 9.51 -5.90 21.81
CA SER A 197 10.82 -6.43 22.23
C SER A 197 10.70 -7.78 22.93
N THR A 198 9.72 -7.92 23.84
CA THR A 198 9.47 -9.18 24.54
C THR A 198 8.94 -10.25 23.60
N ALA A 199 8.03 -9.89 22.68
CA ALA A 199 7.52 -10.79 21.65
C ALA A 199 8.67 -11.36 20.78
N ARG A 200 9.62 -10.51 20.39
CA ARG A 200 10.82 -10.93 19.65
C ARG A 200 11.65 -11.95 20.41
N GLU A 201 11.92 -11.72 21.70
CA GLU A 201 12.70 -12.65 22.51
C GLU A 201 12.00 -14.01 22.65
N LEU A 202 10.71 -14.01 22.90
CA LEU A 202 9.93 -15.24 23.01
C LEU A 202 9.91 -16.02 21.69
N LEU A 203 9.77 -15.34 20.56
CA LEU A 203 9.75 -15.98 19.24
C LEU A 203 11.11 -16.49 18.76
N LYS A 204 12.22 -16.18 19.43
CA LYS A 204 13.53 -16.80 19.12
C LYS A 204 13.55 -18.31 19.42
N THR A 205 12.84 -18.73 20.45
CA THR A 205 12.83 -20.12 20.94
C THR A 205 11.55 -20.89 20.65
N HIS A 206 10.50 -20.21 20.19
CA HIS A 206 9.19 -20.80 19.86
C HIS A 206 8.92 -20.72 18.37
N VAL A 207 8.21 -21.70 17.83
CA VAL A 207 7.88 -21.75 16.38
C VAL A 207 6.88 -20.64 16.02
N ASN A 208 5.87 -20.43 16.87
CA ASN A 208 4.80 -19.44 16.68
C ASN A 208 4.29 -18.89 18.03
N ALA A 209 3.40 -17.94 18.00
CA ALA A 209 2.83 -17.33 19.19
C ALA A 209 2.06 -18.32 20.07
N LYS A 210 1.35 -19.28 19.50
CA LYS A 210 0.53 -20.26 20.25
C LYS A 210 1.39 -21.22 21.07
N ASP A 211 2.57 -21.58 20.56
CA ASP A 211 3.51 -22.47 21.28
C ASP A 211 3.97 -21.85 22.60
N ILE A 212 4.05 -20.51 22.65
CA ILE A 212 4.45 -19.77 23.87
C ILE A 212 3.46 -20.04 25.01
N PHE A 213 2.14 -20.09 24.70
CA PHE A 213 1.09 -20.35 25.68
C PHE A 213 1.10 -21.81 26.20
N GLN A 214 1.76 -22.71 25.50
CA GLN A 214 1.87 -24.12 25.85
C GLN A 214 3.19 -24.45 26.57
N ASP A 215 4.14 -23.52 26.62
CA ASP A 215 5.44 -23.74 27.28
C ASP A 215 5.39 -23.44 28.77
N PRO A 216 5.51 -24.46 29.63
CA PRO A 216 5.57 -24.29 31.10
C PRO A 216 6.72 -23.41 31.58
N THR A 217 7.82 -23.33 30.81
CA THR A 217 8.98 -22.49 31.19
C THR A 217 8.66 -21.00 31.03
N VAL A 218 7.69 -20.66 30.17
CA VAL A 218 7.18 -19.30 29.99
C VAL A 218 5.97 -19.03 30.88
N THR A 219 4.98 -19.91 30.87
CA THR A 219 3.69 -19.71 31.58
C THR A 219 3.88 -19.72 33.12
N ASN A 220 4.84 -20.49 33.66
CA ASN A 220 5.19 -20.51 35.06
C ASN A 220 6.28 -19.49 35.45
N ASN A 221 6.79 -18.70 34.49
CA ASN A 221 7.83 -17.72 34.78
C ASN A 221 7.23 -16.53 35.54
N PRO A 222 7.78 -16.17 36.73
CA PRO A 222 7.28 -15.04 37.51
C PRO A 222 7.26 -13.72 36.79
N ARG A 223 8.13 -13.52 35.79
CA ARG A 223 8.14 -12.33 34.91
C ARG A 223 6.85 -12.15 34.13
N TYR A 224 6.19 -13.25 33.79
CA TYR A 224 4.98 -13.26 32.96
C TYR A 224 3.74 -13.66 33.78
N LYS A 225 3.78 -13.48 35.10
CA LYS A 225 2.66 -13.83 35.97
C LYS A 225 1.40 -13.08 35.54
N GLY A 226 0.34 -13.84 35.25
CA GLY A 226 -0.96 -13.27 34.81
C GLY A 226 -1.00 -12.81 33.36
N VAL A 227 0.06 -13.05 32.54
CA VAL A 227 0.11 -12.69 31.13
C VAL A 227 -0.43 -13.83 30.26
N PHE A 228 0.13 -15.02 30.39
CA PHE A 228 -0.24 -16.20 29.60
C PHE A 228 -1.32 -17.00 30.31
N THR A 229 -2.56 -16.53 30.18
CA THR A 229 -3.76 -17.14 30.78
C THR A 229 -4.62 -17.82 29.71
N PRO A 230 -5.60 -18.66 30.08
CA PRO A 230 -6.56 -19.21 29.10
C PRO A 230 -7.33 -18.12 28.32
N GLU A 231 -7.56 -16.97 28.90
CA GLU A 231 -8.23 -15.83 28.27
C GLU A 231 -7.32 -15.22 27.20
N SER A 232 -6.06 -14.91 27.54
CA SER A 232 -5.09 -14.37 26.58
C SER A 232 -4.72 -15.38 25.48
N ALA A 233 -4.83 -16.70 25.77
CA ALA A 233 -4.70 -17.76 24.76
C ALA A 233 -5.86 -17.74 23.73
N LYS A 234 -7.07 -17.33 24.12
CA LYS A 234 -8.17 -17.10 23.16
C LYS A 234 -8.01 -15.77 22.42
N GLU A 235 -7.48 -14.75 23.09
CA GLU A 235 -7.21 -13.44 22.51
C GLU A 235 -6.19 -13.53 21.37
N ILE A 236 -5.11 -14.31 21.53
CA ILE A 236 -4.08 -14.48 20.50
C ILE A 236 -4.65 -15.03 19.19
N ASP A 237 -5.68 -15.89 19.23
CA ASP A 237 -6.32 -16.40 18.02
C ASP A 237 -6.98 -15.28 17.20
N ASN A 238 -7.61 -14.31 17.87
CA ASN A 238 -8.22 -13.15 17.22
C ASN A 238 -7.16 -12.18 16.72
N LEU A 239 -6.11 -11.94 17.52
CA LEU A 239 -4.99 -11.06 17.12
C LEU A 239 -4.27 -11.61 15.89
N LEU A 240 -4.06 -12.93 15.81
CA LEU A 240 -3.47 -13.57 14.62
C LEU A 240 -4.36 -13.41 13.36
N LYS A 241 -5.69 -13.40 13.48
CA LYS A 241 -6.59 -13.11 12.35
C LYS A 241 -6.46 -11.66 11.87
N LEU A 242 -6.08 -10.73 12.77
CA LEU A 242 -5.87 -9.33 12.41
C LEU A 242 -4.52 -9.12 11.72
N THR A 243 -3.46 -9.76 12.24
CA THR A 243 -2.07 -9.54 11.80
C THR A 243 -1.65 -10.43 10.63
N SER A 244 -2.27 -11.59 10.45
CA SER A 244 -1.94 -12.49 9.34
C SER A 244 -2.50 -11.97 8.02
N LEU A 245 -1.69 -12.09 6.99
CA LEU A 245 -2.11 -11.85 5.60
C LEU A 245 -2.29 -13.20 4.91
N PRO A 246 -3.54 -13.69 4.77
CA PRO A 246 -3.80 -14.95 4.08
C PRO A 246 -3.45 -14.77 2.59
N GLY A 247 -2.55 -15.61 2.09
CA GLY A 247 -2.16 -15.59 0.67
C GLY A 247 -2.94 -16.58 -0.19
N ASP A 248 -4.06 -17.12 0.31
CA ASP A 248 -4.88 -18.17 -0.33
C ASP A 248 -6.32 -17.73 -0.62
N ILE A 249 -6.57 -16.43 -0.60
CA ILE A 249 -7.88 -15.88 -0.96
C ILE A 249 -8.14 -16.16 -2.44
N ASP A 250 -9.35 -16.63 -2.75
CA ASP A 250 -9.74 -16.83 -4.15
C ASP A 250 -10.01 -15.49 -4.84
N VAL A 251 -8.96 -14.95 -5.43
CA VAL A 251 -8.99 -13.73 -6.24
C VAL A 251 -8.60 -14.09 -7.66
N PRO A 252 -9.40 -13.76 -8.68
CA PRO A 252 -9.01 -13.97 -10.05
C PRO A 252 -7.77 -13.14 -10.42
N ILE A 253 -6.99 -13.61 -11.40
CA ILE A 253 -5.97 -12.80 -12.06
C ILE A 253 -6.60 -12.29 -13.35
N PRO A 254 -7.09 -11.05 -13.42
CA PRO A 254 -7.66 -10.48 -14.63
C PRO A 254 -6.60 -10.35 -15.73
N GLU A 255 -7.06 -10.19 -16.96
CA GLU A 255 -6.15 -9.86 -18.07
C GLU A 255 -5.52 -8.48 -17.86
N PHE A 256 -4.26 -8.36 -18.24
CA PHE A 256 -3.58 -7.07 -18.21
C PHE A 256 -4.17 -6.14 -19.27
N PRO A 257 -4.46 -4.88 -18.91
CA PRO A 257 -5.00 -3.92 -19.86
C PRO A 257 -3.98 -3.62 -20.96
N GLN A 258 -4.49 -3.34 -22.15
CA GLN A 258 -3.66 -2.91 -23.24
C GLN A 258 -3.23 -1.44 -23.07
N LEU A 259 -2.06 -1.10 -23.59
CA LEU A 259 -1.57 0.28 -23.58
C LEU A 259 -2.55 1.20 -24.34
N ASN A 260 -2.91 2.31 -23.68
CA ASN A 260 -3.68 3.40 -24.28
C ASN A 260 -3.02 4.74 -23.98
N LEU A 261 -1.86 4.96 -24.60
CA LEU A 261 -1.03 6.14 -24.35
C LEU A 261 -1.67 7.44 -24.84
N ASP A 262 -2.58 7.38 -25.82
CA ASP A 262 -3.32 8.55 -26.27
C ASP A 262 -4.34 9.02 -25.22
N LYS A 263 -5.05 8.09 -24.55
CA LYS A 263 -5.89 8.41 -23.37
C LYS A 263 -5.05 8.94 -22.20
N ALA A 264 -3.88 8.34 -21.96
CA ALA A 264 -2.97 8.82 -20.93
C ALA A 264 -2.50 10.26 -21.21
N LYS A 265 -2.09 10.55 -22.47
CA LYS A 265 -1.74 11.90 -22.91
C LYS A 265 -2.87 12.87 -22.66
N PHE A 266 -4.08 12.56 -23.13
CA PHE A 266 -5.26 13.38 -22.96
C PHE A 266 -5.53 13.74 -21.49
N ILE A 267 -5.54 12.75 -20.60
CA ILE A 267 -5.72 12.97 -19.15
C ILE A 267 -4.61 13.88 -18.59
N MET A 268 -3.35 13.64 -18.96
CA MET A 268 -2.22 14.43 -18.46
C MET A 268 -2.23 15.86 -18.99
N GLU A 269 -2.62 16.11 -20.24
CA GLU A 269 -2.76 17.44 -20.82
C GLU A 269 -3.89 18.24 -20.17
N SER A 270 -5.05 17.58 -19.94
CA SER A 270 -6.18 18.18 -19.24
C SER A 270 -5.86 18.59 -17.80
N LEU A 271 -4.86 17.94 -17.17
CA LEU A 271 -4.35 18.26 -15.82
C LEU A 271 -3.12 19.17 -15.85
N GLU A 272 -2.73 19.68 -17.00
CA GLU A 272 -1.52 20.50 -17.20
C GLU A 272 -0.22 19.79 -16.78
N LEU A 273 -0.17 18.45 -16.77
CA LEU A 273 0.99 17.65 -16.38
C LEU A 273 2.03 17.51 -17.51
N LYS A 274 2.31 18.61 -18.23
CA LYS A 274 3.20 18.64 -19.40
C LYS A 274 4.58 18.05 -19.13
N PHE A 275 5.19 18.39 -17.99
CA PHE A 275 6.53 17.91 -17.66
C PHE A 275 6.62 16.39 -17.50
N VAL A 276 5.61 15.77 -16.88
CA VAL A 276 5.61 14.32 -16.72
C VAL A 276 5.20 13.63 -18.02
N LEU A 277 4.36 14.26 -18.83
CA LEU A 277 4.01 13.77 -20.16
C LEU A 277 5.24 13.65 -21.08
N GLU A 278 6.14 14.64 -21.07
CA GLU A 278 7.38 14.54 -21.84
C GLU A 278 8.26 13.36 -21.40
N LYS A 279 8.29 13.06 -20.10
CA LYS A 279 8.98 11.84 -19.62
C LYS A 279 8.30 10.56 -20.07
N VAL A 280 6.97 10.54 -20.16
CA VAL A 280 6.22 9.40 -20.71
C VAL A 280 6.52 9.21 -22.18
N LYS A 281 6.56 10.29 -22.98
CA LYS A 281 6.98 10.21 -24.41
C LYS A 281 8.36 9.60 -24.58
N LEU A 282 9.31 9.98 -23.71
CA LEU A 282 10.66 9.40 -23.70
C LEU A 282 10.70 7.92 -23.28
N LEU A 283 9.72 7.46 -22.49
CA LEU A 283 9.61 6.04 -22.13
C LEU A 283 9.06 5.19 -23.27
N TYR A 284 8.23 5.78 -24.12
CA TYR A 284 7.57 5.12 -25.26
C TYR A 284 7.94 5.78 -26.59
N PRO A 285 9.23 5.77 -27.01
CA PRO A 285 9.69 6.51 -28.19
C PRO A 285 9.10 5.99 -29.51
N GLN A 286 8.61 4.75 -29.52
CA GLN A 286 8.00 4.12 -30.71
C GLN A 286 6.53 4.50 -30.91
N HIS A 287 5.89 5.11 -29.89
CA HIS A 287 4.48 5.48 -29.95
C HIS A 287 4.31 6.88 -30.56
N THR A 288 3.51 6.95 -31.62
CA THR A 288 3.10 8.23 -32.21
C THR A 288 1.84 8.72 -31.48
N PHE A 289 2.02 9.71 -30.60
CA PHE A 289 0.92 10.28 -29.82
C PHE A 289 0.01 11.10 -30.72
N LYS A 290 -1.30 10.79 -30.70
CA LYS A 290 -2.32 11.55 -31.40
C LYS A 290 -2.64 12.85 -30.68
N ASP A 291 -2.91 13.91 -31.45
CA ASP A 291 -3.48 15.14 -30.91
C ASP A 291 -4.99 14.97 -30.83
N ILE A 292 -5.51 14.84 -29.62
CA ILE A 292 -6.94 14.84 -29.33
C ILE A 292 -7.27 16.27 -28.90
N PRO A 293 -8.06 17.02 -29.69
CA PRO A 293 -8.43 18.39 -29.34
C PRO A 293 -9.18 18.38 -28.00
N LEU A 294 -8.74 19.20 -27.06
CA LEU A 294 -9.46 19.45 -25.81
C LEU A 294 -10.60 20.43 -26.15
N THR A 295 -11.83 19.97 -26.10
CA THR A 295 -13.01 20.84 -26.19
C THR A 295 -13.36 21.36 -24.78
N GLU A 296 -14.12 22.49 -24.72
CA GLU A 296 -14.60 23.01 -23.43
C GLU A 296 -15.50 22.01 -22.67
N GLN A 297 -16.08 21.03 -23.38
CA GLN A 297 -16.92 19.98 -22.84
C GLN A 297 -16.09 18.79 -22.28
N ASP A 298 -14.83 18.64 -22.69
CA ASP A 298 -13.93 17.58 -22.25
C ASP A 298 -13.29 17.91 -20.89
N LYS A 299 -14.05 18.49 -19.96
CA LYS A 299 -13.57 18.65 -18.60
C LYS A 299 -13.36 17.27 -17.99
N ILE A 300 -12.30 17.12 -17.23
CA ILE A 300 -11.99 15.87 -16.49
C ILE A 300 -13.17 15.33 -15.70
N SER A 301 -14.07 16.22 -15.20
CA SER A 301 -15.33 15.86 -14.57
C SER A 301 -16.23 14.97 -15.44
N ASP A 302 -16.30 15.27 -16.74
CA ASP A 302 -17.22 14.59 -17.65
C ASP A 302 -16.62 13.27 -18.16
N ILE A 303 -15.29 13.26 -18.36
CA ILE A 303 -14.54 12.06 -18.79
C ILE A 303 -14.52 10.98 -17.70
N LEU A 304 -14.44 11.40 -16.45
CA LEU A 304 -14.32 10.48 -15.31
C LEU A 304 -15.65 10.25 -14.58
N HIS A 305 -16.78 10.82 -15.11
CA HIS A 305 -18.06 10.85 -14.40
C HIS A 305 -17.93 11.27 -12.93
N ILE A 306 -16.97 12.16 -12.65
CA ILE A 306 -16.74 12.72 -11.33
C ILE A 306 -17.51 14.02 -11.26
N GLN A 307 -18.58 14.09 -10.47
CA GLN A 307 -19.15 15.39 -10.08
C GLN A 307 -18.12 16.10 -9.20
N ILE A 308 -17.30 16.94 -9.82
CA ILE A 308 -16.49 17.92 -9.08
C ILE A 308 -17.51 19.00 -8.69
N PHE A 309 -17.91 19.03 -7.43
CA PHE A 309 -18.70 20.14 -6.90
C PHE A 309 -17.87 21.41 -6.99
N THR A 310 -18.01 22.11 -8.09
CA THR A 310 -17.52 23.46 -8.26
C THR A 310 -18.52 24.41 -7.59
N ASP A 311 -18.57 24.40 -6.27
CA ASP A 311 -18.94 25.64 -5.60
C ASP A 311 -17.80 26.62 -5.89
N LYS A 312 -18.14 27.79 -6.43
CA LYS A 312 -17.21 28.82 -7.00
C LYS A 312 -16.21 29.42 -6.00
N ARG A 313 -15.85 28.70 -4.93
CA ARG A 313 -14.79 29.03 -4.01
C ARG A 313 -13.58 28.18 -4.30
N PRO A 314 -12.40 28.79 -4.53
CA PRO A 314 -11.17 28.03 -4.68
C PRO A 314 -11.01 27.16 -3.44
N TYR A 315 -10.79 25.87 -3.63
CA TYR A 315 -10.67 24.83 -2.60
C TYR A 315 -9.63 25.12 -1.51
N PHE A 316 -8.86 26.21 -1.65
CA PHE A 316 -7.71 26.58 -0.84
C PHE A 316 -7.90 27.80 0.08
N VAL A 317 -9.08 28.40 0.20
CA VAL A 317 -9.28 29.58 1.07
C VAL A 317 -9.81 29.22 2.47
N GLN A 318 -10.17 27.99 2.71
CA GLN A 318 -10.34 27.55 4.10
C GLN A 318 -8.99 27.04 4.62
N LYS A 319 -8.28 27.90 5.34
CA LYS A 319 -7.26 27.46 6.30
C LYS A 319 -7.86 26.33 7.12
N GLN A 320 -7.46 25.09 6.82
CA GLN A 320 -7.70 24.00 7.76
C GLN A 320 -6.58 24.03 8.78
N PRO A 321 -6.86 24.33 10.06
CA PRO A 321 -5.83 24.54 11.09
C PRO A 321 -5.10 23.27 11.53
N GLU A 322 -5.41 22.09 10.96
CA GLU A 322 -4.98 20.81 11.49
C GLU A 322 -3.89 20.08 10.67
N TRP A 323 -3.41 20.68 9.57
CA TRP A 323 -2.42 19.99 8.71
C TRP A 323 -0.96 20.21 9.14
N ASP A 324 -0.71 21.19 10.03
CA ASP A 324 0.65 21.51 10.48
C ASP A 324 1.17 20.59 11.59
N ASN A 325 0.37 19.65 12.07
CA ASN A 325 0.71 18.72 13.17
C ASN A 325 0.66 17.25 12.79
N VAL A 326 0.90 16.88 11.52
CA VAL A 326 1.13 15.47 11.18
C VAL A 326 2.60 15.17 11.42
N PRO A 327 2.97 14.31 12.39
CA PRO A 327 4.36 13.90 12.56
C PRO A 327 4.86 13.29 11.24
N GLU A 328 6.05 13.68 10.82
CA GLU A 328 6.77 12.97 9.76
C GLU A 328 6.96 11.51 10.19
N LEU A 329 6.20 10.60 9.58
CA LEU A 329 6.34 9.15 9.71
C LEU A 329 7.31 8.61 8.66
#